data_6ada28f0001ec7257480efa49212cfe9
#
_entry.id   6ada28f0001ec7257480efa49212cfe9
#
_cell.length_a   1.000
_cell.length_b   1.000
_cell.length_c   1.000
_cell.angle_alpha   90.00
_cell.angle_beta   90.00
_cell.angle_gamma   90.00
#
_symmetry.space_group_name_H-M   'P 1'
#
loop_
_entity.id
_entity.type
_entity.pdbx_description
1 polymer ?
#
loop_
_entity_poly.entity_id
_entity_poly.type
_entity_poly.pdbx_seq_one_letter_code
_entity_poly.pdbx_strand_id
1 'polypeptide(L)'
;MISHLTGTLTKKTQARQSIEMTINGIGYEVLLPTFVWRALESTSLGEEVSFEIYYHVPERSPTPLLVGFTRDIERDFFRKLVEVPDLGPTKAMRALVYSVSTIATWIEQSDERSLRSLPGVGERLAKTMVAHLKGKVVNEALLQDEHFASPAAKAGPPSLTEVQQLAVAGLVRLGYKESEASRWVEQVSKDGEPVEPEELIRAVFSLRSKEIG
;
A
#
# COMPACT_ATOMS: atom_id res chain seq x y z
N MET A 1 -6.04 -26.91 5.74
CA MET A 1 -5.64 -25.66 5.08
C MET A 1 -5.54 -24.57 6.15
N ILE A 2 -4.45 -23.82 6.20
CA ILE A 2 -4.24 -22.72 7.16
C ILE A 2 -4.65 -21.44 6.42
N SER A 3 -5.63 -20.69 6.98
CA SER A 3 -6.16 -19.46 6.36
C SER A 3 -5.86 -18.21 7.17
N HIS A 4 -5.58 -18.36 8.45
CA HIS A 4 -5.31 -17.27 9.40
C HIS A 4 -4.44 -17.80 10.54
N LEU A 5 -3.52 -16.99 11.03
CA LEU A 5 -2.67 -17.26 12.18
C LEU A 5 -2.58 -16.04 13.08
N THR A 6 -2.82 -16.26 14.39
CA THR A 6 -2.56 -15.27 15.44
C THR A 6 -1.66 -15.89 16.49
N GLY A 7 -0.59 -15.20 16.85
CA GLY A 7 0.36 -15.68 17.84
C GLY A 7 1.48 -14.70 18.14
N THR A 8 2.40 -15.12 18.98
CA THR A 8 3.53 -14.29 19.42
C THR A 8 4.66 -14.30 18.40
N LEU A 9 5.13 -13.14 18.00
CA LEU A 9 6.29 -12.97 17.12
C LEU A 9 7.58 -13.35 17.86
N THR A 10 8.22 -14.44 17.45
CA THR A 10 9.41 -14.96 18.13
C THR A 10 10.70 -14.71 17.36
N LYS A 11 10.62 -14.52 16.04
CA LYS A 11 11.81 -14.27 15.22
C LYS A 11 11.48 -13.49 13.96
N LYS A 12 12.44 -12.66 13.51
CA LYS A 12 12.44 -11.99 12.21
C LYS A 12 13.69 -12.37 11.42
N THR A 13 13.53 -12.80 10.18
CA THR A 13 14.64 -13.18 9.29
C THR A 13 14.62 -12.28 8.05
N GLN A 14 15.41 -11.21 8.06
CA GLN A 14 15.44 -10.20 6.99
C GLN A 14 15.83 -10.77 5.62
N ALA A 15 16.82 -11.65 5.58
CA ALA A 15 17.34 -12.23 4.31
C ALA A 15 16.27 -12.97 3.49
N ARG A 16 15.25 -13.53 4.15
CA ARG A 16 14.13 -14.24 3.53
C ARG A 16 12.83 -13.49 3.60
N GLN A 17 12.79 -12.35 4.30
CA GLN A 17 11.56 -11.66 4.66
C GLN A 17 10.55 -12.63 5.29
N SER A 18 11.02 -13.44 6.24
CA SER A 18 10.19 -14.39 6.99
C SER A 18 10.18 -14.06 8.47
N ILE A 19 9.08 -14.39 9.10
CA ILE A 19 8.92 -14.36 10.55
C ILE A 19 8.67 -15.76 11.06
N GLU A 20 8.99 -15.99 12.34
CA GLU A 20 8.49 -17.12 13.09
C GLU A 20 7.53 -16.62 14.15
N MET A 21 6.34 -17.20 14.21
CA MET A 21 5.35 -16.91 15.23
C MET A 21 4.98 -18.17 15.98
N THR A 22 4.87 -18.07 17.30
CA THR A 22 4.55 -19.20 18.17
C THR A 22 3.07 -19.17 18.55
N ILE A 23 2.39 -20.29 18.30
CA ILE A 23 0.96 -20.52 18.63
C ILE A 23 0.87 -21.81 19.42
N ASN A 24 0.44 -21.74 20.67
CA ASN A 24 0.31 -22.92 21.55
C ASN A 24 1.59 -23.79 21.59
N GLY A 25 2.76 -23.18 21.58
CA GLY A 25 4.04 -23.90 21.62
C GLY A 25 4.53 -24.43 20.27
N ILE A 26 3.82 -24.19 19.18
CA ILE A 26 4.22 -24.57 17.81
C ILE A 26 4.70 -23.31 17.06
N GLY A 27 5.92 -23.38 16.49
CA GLY A 27 6.46 -22.32 15.65
C GLY A 27 6.01 -22.46 14.19
N TYR A 28 5.50 -21.38 13.63
CA TYR A 28 5.13 -21.27 12.22
C TYR A 28 6.05 -20.28 11.52
N GLU A 29 6.76 -20.71 10.46
CA GLU A 29 7.49 -19.81 9.59
C GLU A 29 6.53 -19.25 8.53
N VAL A 30 6.40 -17.91 8.48
CA VAL A 30 5.54 -17.21 7.55
C VAL A 30 6.38 -16.27 6.71
N LEU A 31 6.33 -16.40 5.39
CA LEU A 31 6.97 -15.48 4.45
C LEU A 31 6.10 -14.25 4.26
N LEU A 32 6.73 -13.09 4.19
CA LEU A 32 6.02 -11.81 4.04
C LEU A 32 6.44 -11.13 2.74
N PRO A 33 5.49 -10.66 1.91
CA PRO A 33 5.80 -9.73 0.84
C PRO A 33 6.52 -8.48 1.37
N THR A 34 7.30 -7.83 0.54
CA THR A 34 8.13 -6.68 0.98
C THR A 34 7.30 -5.57 1.61
N PHE A 35 6.10 -5.32 1.10
CA PHE A 35 5.24 -4.28 1.66
C PHE A 35 4.74 -4.65 3.07
N VAL A 36 4.37 -5.92 3.31
CA VAL A 36 3.97 -6.42 4.64
C VAL A 36 5.16 -6.41 5.60
N TRP A 37 6.34 -6.84 5.12
CA TRP A 37 7.57 -6.82 5.91
C TRP A 37 7.90 -5.42 6.43
N ARG A 38 7.78 -4.39 5.58
CA ARG A 38 8.00 -2.98 5.97
C ARG A 38 7.01 -2.51 7.03
N ALA A 39 5.74 -2.88 6.91
CA ALA A 39 4.74 -2.56 7.94
C ALA A 39 5.05 -3.18 9.30
N LEU A 40 5.77 -4.32 9.31
CA LEU A 40 6.15 -5.03 10.53
C LEU A 40 7.48 -4.55 11.14
N GLU A 41 8.18 -3.60 10.53
CA GLU A 41 9.51 -3.15 11.01
C GLU A 41 9.45 -2.62 12.44
N SER A 42 8.40 -1.88 12.82
CA SER A 42 8.21 -1.31 14.15
C SER A 42 7.72 -2.30 15.21
N THR A 43 7.24 -3.48 14.83
CA THR A 43 6.74 -4.49 15.76
C THR A 43 7.89 -5.18 16.46
N SER A 44 7.84 -5.32 17.79
CA SER A 44 8.90 -5.93 18.60
C SER A 44 8.72 -7.45 18.71
N LEU A 45 9.82 -8.17 18.98
CA LEU A 45 9.71 -9.59 19.35
C LEU A 45 8.98 -9.70 20.69
N GLY A 46 8.10 -10.71 20.79
CA GLY A 46 7.23 -10.92 21.95
C GLY A 46 5.85 -10.29 21.80
N GLU A 47 5.63 -9.43 20.82
CA GLU A 47 4.30 -8.88 20.51
C GLU A 47 3.41 -9.91 19.81
N GLU A 48 2.10 -9.80 20.03
CA GLU A 48 1.10 -10.59 19.31
C GLU A 48 0.90 -10.01 17.90
N VAL A 49 0.95 -10.89 16.91
CA VAL A 49 0.73 -10.56 15.49
C VAL A 49 -0.31 -11.48 14.87
N SER A 50 -1.01 -10.97 13.87
CA SER A 50 -2.08 -11.68 13.19
C SER A 50 -1.93 -11.52 11.69
N PHE A 51 -2.07 -12.63 10.94
CA PHE A 51 -1.94 -12.64 9.49
C PHE A 51 -3.03 -13.49 8.83
N GLU A 52 -3.52 -12.98 7.72
CA GLU A 52 -4.24 -13.75 6.73
C GLU A 52 -3.25 -14.57 5.91
N ILE A 53 -3.46 -15.87 5.80
CA ILE A 53 -2.48 -16.80 5.24
C ILE A 53 -2.91 -17.31 3.86
N TYR A 54 -2.01 -17.17 2.89
CA TYR A 54 -2.04 -17.98 1.69
C TYR A 54 -1.21 -19.24 1.93
N TYR A 55 -1.89 -20.39 1.95
CA TYR A 55 -1.29 -21.71 2.15
C TYR A 55 -1.14 -22.42 0.81
N HIS A 56 0.07 -22.81 0.45
CA HIS A 56 0.36 -23.53 -0.78
C HIS A 56 1.30 -24.70 -0.52
N VAL A 57 0.99 -25.86 -1.07
CA VAL A 57 1.87 -27.03 -1.07
C VAL A 57 2.30 -27.28 -2.50
N PRO A 58 3.60 -27.02 -2.84
CA PRO A 58 4.08 -27.28 -4.18
C PRO A 58 4.05 -28.80 -4.49
N GLU A 59 3.66 -29.18 -5.71
CA GLU A 59 3.56 -30.61 -6.12
C GLU A 59 4.88 -31.37 -5.94
N ARG A 60 6.01 -30.68 -6.11
CA ARG A 60 7.36 -31.31 -6.06
C ARG A 60 8.09 -31.13 -4.72
N SER A 61 7.47 -30.50 -3.75
CA SER A 61 8.04 -30.29 -2.41
C SER A 61 6.96 -30.51 -1.35
N PRO A 62 7.17 -31.38 -0.37
CA PRO A 62 6.20 -31.60 0.70
C PRO A 62 6.17 -30.45 1.70
N THR A 63 7.07 -29.47 1.59
CA THR A 63 7.12 -28.34 2.53
C THR A 63 6.09 -27.29 2.13
N PRO A 64 5.10 -27.01 2.98
CA PRO A 64 4.12 -25.98 2.71
C PRO A 64 4.75 -24.59 2.71
N LEU A 65 4.24 -23.73 1.85
CA LEU A 65 4.54 -22.30 1.80
C LEU A 65 3.40 -21.53 2.49
N LEU A 66 3.72 -20.79 3.54
CA LEU A 66 2.78 -19.86 4.18
C LEU A 66 3.21 -18.44 3.82
N VAL A 67 2.32 -17.70 3.16
CA VAL A 67 2.53 -16.27 2.85
C VAL A 67 1.53 -15.47 3.66
N GLY A 68 2.02 -14.51 4.47
CA GLY A 68 1.22 -13.69 5.37
C GLY A 68 0.89 -12.33 4.81
N PHE A 69 -0.34 -11.90 5.06
CA PHE A 69 -0.88 -10.58 4.71
C PHE A 69 -1.57 -9.98 5.93
N THR A 70 -1.64 -8.67 6.00
CA THR A 70 -2.31 -7.98 7.12
C THR A 70 -3.82 -7.94 6.97
N ARG A 71 -4.32 -8.01 5.73
CA ARG A 71 -5.76 -7.95 5.39
C ARG A 71 -6.15 -9.08 4.43
N ASP A 72 -7.37 -9.54 4.53
CA ASP A 72 -7.95 -10.57 3.66
C ASP A 72 -7.94 -10.17 2.18
N ILE A 73 -8.25 -8.91 1.88
CA ILE A 73 -8.24 -8.38 0.51
C ILE A 73 -6.83 -8.43 -0.13
N GLU A 74 -5.76 -8.28 0.67
CA GLU A 74 -4.38 -8.41 0.20
C GLU A 74 -4.04 -9.87 -0.16
N ARG A 75 -4.47 -10.81 0.69
CA ARG A 75 -4.36 -12.23 0.43
C ARG A 75 -5.16 -12.62 -0.81
N ASP A 76 -6.37 -12.09 -0.98
CA ASP A 76 -7.23 -12.42 -2.12
C ASP A 76 -6.68 -11.81 -3.43
N PHE A 77 -6.08 -10.62 -3.37
CA PHE A 77 -5.31 -10.08 -4.50
C PHE A 77 -4.14 -11.00 -4.87
N PHE A 78 -3.40 -11.48 -3.88
CA PHE A 78 -2.31 -12.42 -4.11
C PHE A 78 -2.79 -13.71 -4.79
N ARG A 79 -3.94 -14.24 -4.41
CA ARG A 79 -4.57 -15.39 -5.08
C ARG A 79 -4.83 -15.09 -6.55
N LYS A 80 -5.40 -13.93 -6.87
CA LYS A 80 -5.61 -13.49 -8.27
C LYS A 80 -4.29 -13.36 -9.03
N LEU A 81 -3.22 -12.84 -8.40
CA LEU A 81 -1.89 -12.78 -9.02
C LEU A 81 -1.34 -14.16 -9.37
N VAL A 82 -1.48 -15.14 -8.49
CA VAL A 82 -0.97 -16.51 -8.70
C VAL A 82 -1.73 -17.24 -9.82
N GLU A 83 -2.95 -16.85 -10.14
CA GLU A 83 -3.72 -17.37 -11.28
C GLU A 83 -3.21 -16.86 -12.64
N VAL A 84 -2.39 -15.80 -12.65
CA VAL A 84 -1.80 -15.28 -13.89
C VAL A 84 -0.76 -16.28 -14.43
N PRO A 85 -0.85 -16.68 -15.71
CA PRO A 85 0.14 -17.54 -16.34
C PRO A 85 1.58 -17.01 -16.14
N ASP A 86 2.50 -17.90 -15.84
CA ASP A 86 3.93 -17.61 -15.59
C ASP A 86 4.21 -16.80 -14.29
N LEU A 87 3.20 -16.54 -13.43
CA LEU A 87 3.32 -15.82 -12.17
C LEU A 87 2.97 -16.73 -10.98
N GLY A 88 3.80 -17.71 -10.70
CA GLY A 88 3.60 -18.62 -9.55
C GLY A 88 3.86 -17.92 -8.19
N PRO A 89 3.51 -18.59 -7.07
CA PRO A 89 3.50 -17.97 -5.72
C PRO A 89 4.82 -17.27 -5.33
N THR A 90 5.96 -17.90 -5.59
CA THR A 90 7.28 -17.32 -5.25
C THR A 90 7.57 -16.03 -6.04
N LYS A 91 7.20 -16.00 -7.32
CA LYS A 91 7.39 -14.82 -8.16
C LYS A 91 6.40 -13.72 -7.81
N ALA A 92 5.14 -14.06 -7.57
CA ALA A 92 4.10 -13.14 -7.11
C ALA A 92 4.50 -12.47 -5.78
N MET A 93 4.99 -13.25 -4.80
CA MET A 93 5.47 -12.71 -3.54
C MET A 93 6.61 -11.70 -3.74
N ARG A 94 7.60 -12.00 -4.60
CA ARG A 94 8.70 -11.08 -4.90
C ARG A 94 8.26 -9.82 -5.64
N ALA A 95 7.23 -9.90 -6.47
CA ALA A 95 6.66 -8.76 -7.19
C ALA A 95 5.95 -7.77 -6.26
N LEU A 96 5.46 -8.22 -5.09
CA LEU A 96 4.74 -7.39 -4.12
C LEU A 96 5.69 -6.51 -3.29
N VAL A 97 6.37 -5.57 -3.94
CA VAL A 97 7.24 -4.56 -3.32
C VAL A 97 6.52 -3.25 -3.02
N TYR A 98 5.39 -3.03 -3.65
CA TYR A 98 4.46 -1.91 -3.43
C TYR A 98 3.16 -2.43 -2.82
N SER A 99 2.33 -1.50 -2.34
CA SER A 99 1.00 -1.84 -1.82
C SER A 99 0.12 -2.49 -2.89
N VAL A 100 -0.84 -3.26 -2.44
CA VAL A 100 -1.83 -3.91 -3.31
C VAL A 100 -2.61 -2.89 -4.12
N SER A 101 -3.03 -1.77 -3.51
CA SER A 101 -3.77 -0.70 -4.19
C SER A 101 -2.95 -0.09 -5.34
N THR A 102 -1.65 0.15 -5.13
CA THR A 102 -0.76 0.69 -6.14
C THR A 102 -0.66 -0.25 -7.35
N ILE A 103 -0.40 -1.55 -7.11
CA ILE A 103 -0.25 -2.52 -8.20
C ILE A 103 -1.59 -2.75 -8.92
N ALA A 104 -2.69 -2.84 -8.17
CA ALA A 104 -4.04 -2.97 -8.73
C ALA A 104 -4.41 -1.76 -9.60
N THR A 105 -4.07 -0.55 -9.17
CA THR A 105 -4.25 0.69 -9.95
C THR A 105 -3.48 0.62 -11.27
N TRP A 106 -2.22 0.19 -11.27
CA TRP A 106 -1.45 0.04 -12.52
C TRP A 106 -2.07 -0.97 -13.47
N ILE A 107 -2.64 -2.07 -12.94
CA ILE A 107 -3.34 -3.09 -13.74
C ILE A 107 -4.60 -2.48 -14.37
N GLU A 108 -5.45 -1.80 -13.58
CA GLU A 108 -6.69 -1.19 -14.07
C GLU A 108 -6.44 -0.09 -15.10
N GLN A 109 -5.39 0.71 -14.92
CA GLN A 109 -4.94 1.75 -15.86
C GLN A 109 -4.17 1.20 -17.06
N SER A 110 -3.88 -0.11 -17.10
CA SER A 110 -3.03 -0.74 -18.11
C SER A 110 -1.62 -0.13 -18.19
N ASP A 111 -1.08 0.31 -17.04
CA ASP A 111 0.26 0.88 -16.95
C ASP A 111 1.33 -0.22 -16.92
N GLU A 112 1.59 -0.80 -18.11
CA GLU A 112 2.60 -1.83 -18.29
C GLU A 112 4.01 -1.35 -17.90
N ARG A 113 4.29 -0.05 -18.02
CA ARG A 113 5.60 0.52 -17.68
C ARG A 113 5.87 0.41 -16.19
N SER A 114 4.91 0.79 -15.35
CA SER A 114 5.02 0.68 -13.90
C SER A 114 5.03 -0.78 -13.46
N LEU A 115 4.23 -1.66 -14.08
CA LEU A 115 4.24 -3.10 -13.80
C LEU A 115 5.61 -3.75 -14.10
N ARG A 116 6.34 -3.29 -15.12
CA ARG A 116 7.70 -3.77 -15.43
C ARG A 116 8.75 -3.38 -14.38
N SER A 117 8.47 -2.42 -13.51
CA SER A 117 9.34 -2.09 -12.39
C SER A 117 9.30 -3.13 -11.26
N LEU A 118 8.31 -4.03 -11.28
CA LEU A 118 8.17 -5.10 -10.29
C LEU A 118 9.23 -6.18 -10.50
N PRO A 119 9.89 -6.67 -9.43
CA PRO A 119 10.86 -7.74 -9.52
C PRO A 119 10.33 -9.00 -10.21
N GLY A 120 10.99 -9.44 -11.26
CA GLY A 120 10.61 -10.62 -12.03
C GLY A 120 9.47 -10.42 -13.04
N VAL A 121 8.99 -9.18 -13.23
CA VAL A 121 7.96 -8.83 -14.20
C VAL A 121 8.61 -8.16 -15.42
N GLY A 122 8.73 -8.90 -16.50
CA GLY A 122 9.14 -8.38 -17.82
C GLY A 122 7.95 -7.91 -18.65
N GLU A 123 8.22 -7.39 -19.86
CA GLU A 123 7.21 -6.85 -20.76
C GLU A 123 6.07 -7.85 -21.04
N ARG A 124 6.41 -9.11 -21.39
CA ARG A 124 5.40 -10.14 -21.67
C ARG A 124 4.51 -10.41 -20.47
N LEU A 125 5.09 -10.53 -19.27
CA LEU A 125 4.34 -10.81 -18.06
C LEU A 125 3.47 -9.61 -17.65
N ALA A 126 3.94 -8.37 -17.80
CA ALA A 126 3.14 -7.17 -17.55
C ALA A 126 1.88 -7.14 -18.42
N LYS A 127 2.02 -7.42 -19.73
CA LYS A 127 0.87 -7.55 -20.64
C LYS A 127 -0.10 -8.66 -20.23
N THR A 128 0.44 -9.82 -19.83
CA THR A 128 -0.38 -10.95 -19.35
C THR A 128 -1.12 -10.59 -18.06
N MET A 129 -0.48 -9.90 -17.12
CA MET A 129 -1.11 -9.42 -15.87
C MET A 129 -2.28 -8.48 -16.18
N VAL A 130 -2.10 -7.50 -17.06
CA VAL A 130 -3.17 -6.59 -17.49
C VAL A 130 -4.31 -7.36 -18.14
N ALA A 131 -4.00 -8.22 -19.12
CA ALA A 131 -5.00 -8.99 -19.86
C ALA A 131 -5.83 -9.92 -18.95
N HIS A 132 -5.20 -10.48 -17.89
CA HIS A 132 -5.85 -11.45 -17.00
C HIS A 132 -6.62 -10.81 -15.85
N LEU A 133 -6.15 -9.67 -15.32
CA LEU A 133 -6.62 -9.09 -14.07
C LEU A 133 -7.42 -7.80 -14.25
N LYS A 134 -7.29 -7.06 -15.34
CA LYS A 134 -8.04 -5.82 -15.55
C LYS A 134 -9.56 -6.06 -15.44
N GLY A 135 -10.23 -5.22 -14.68
CA GLY A 135 -11.65 -5.35 -14.32
C GLY A 135 -11.93 -6.32 -13.16
N LYS A 136 -10.93 -7.09 -12.70
CA LYS A 136 -11.08 -8.02 -11.57
C LYS A 136 -10.46 -7.52 -10.27
N VAL A 137 -9.68 -6.42 -10.32
CA VAL A 137 -8.95 -5.88 -9.18
C VAL A 137 -9.35 -4.44 -8.86
N VAL A 138 -10.55 -4.05 -9.26
CA VAL A 138 -11.11 -2.70 -9.01
C VAL A 138 -11.24 -2.41 -7.52
N ASN A 139 -11.71 -3.38 -6.74
CA ASN A 139 -11.88 -3.21 -5.29
C ASN A 139 -10.53 -2.99 -4.61
N GLU A 140 -9.50 -3.72 -5.03
CA GLU A 140 -8.15 -3.58 -4.51
C GLU A 140 -7.50 -2.26 -4.92
N ALA A 141 -7.80 -1.75 -6.12
CA ALA A 141 -7.33 -0.44 -6.57
C ALA A 141 -7.95 0.73 -5.79
N LEU A 142 -9.14 0.55 -5.21
CA LEU A 142 -9.84 1.55 -4.42
C LEU A 142 -9.46 1.54 -2.93
N LEU A 143 -8.58 0.63 -2.49
CA LEU A 143 -8.10 0.59 -1.11
C LEU A 143 -7.36 1.89 -0.77
N GLN A 144 -7.70 2.47 0.37
CA GLN A 144 -6.89 3.51 0.98
C GLN A 144 -5.77 2.83 1.78
N ASP A 145 -4.54 3.03 1.34
CA ASP A 145 -3.37 2.51 2.02
C ASP A 145 -2.89 3.51 3.07
N GLU A 146 -3.39 3.40 4.27
CA GLU A 146 -3.04 4.27 5.40
C GLU A 146 -1.55 4.23 5.78
N HIS A 147 -0.79 3.26 5.26
CA HIS A 147 0.61 3.03 5.66
C HIS A 147 1.64 2.98 4.51
N PHE A 148 1.24 3.22 3.26
CA PHE A 148 2.16 3.14 2.12
C PHE A 148 2.14 4.42 1.27
N ALA A 149 3.20 5.21 1.40
CA ALA A 149 3.48 6.26 0.42
C ALA A 149 3.70 5.62 -0.96
N SER A 150 2.85 5.92 -1.93
CA SER A 150 3.06 5.57 -3.33
C SER A 150 4.43 6.09 -3.80
N PRO A 151 5.18 5.34 -4.64
CA PRO A 151 6.45 5.83 -5.20
C PRO A 151 6.30 7.14 -5.98
N ALA A 152 5.09 7.42 -6.51
CA ALA A 152 4.76 8.71 -7.11
C ALA A 152 4.71 9.86 -6.08
N ALA A 153 4.53 9.56 -4.77
CA ALA A 153 4.53 10.58 -3.71
C ALA A 153 5.93 11.08 -3.33
N LYS A 154 7.03 10.49 -3.85
CA LYS A 154 8.40 11.02 -3.64
C LYS A 154 8.78 12.19 -4.54
N ALA A 155 7.89 12.62 -5.42
CA ALA A 155 8.08 13.81 -6.29
C ALA A 155 6.97 14.87 -6.08
N GLY A 156 6.11 14.72 -5.06
CA GLY A 156 5.09 15.71 -4.69
C GLY A 156 5.52 16.56 -3.49
N PRO A 157 4.95 17.74 -3.32
CA PRO A 157 5.13 18.56 -2.12
C PRO A 157 4.73 17.78 -0.86
N PRO A 158 5.19 18.17 0.35
CA PRO A 158 4.90 17.47 1.60
C PRO A 158 3.39 17.22 1.75
N SER A 159 3.02 16.01 2.19
CA SER A 159 1.62 15.62 2.31
C SER A 159 0.90 16.55 3.28
N LEU A 160 -0.11 17.25 2.77
CA LEU A 160 -1.00 18.10 3.55
C LEU A 160 -1.72 17.25 4.62
N THR A 161 -1.88 17.79 5.82
CA THR A 161 -2.71 17.15 6.86
C THR A 161 -4.16 17.02 6.38
N GLU A 162 -4.97 16.16 7.01
CA GLU A 162 -6.40 16.00 6.65
C GLU A 162 -7.14 17.34 6.61
N VAL A 163 -6.86 18.22 7.58
CA VAL A 163 -7.43 19.57 7.67
C VAL A 163 -7.04 20.41 6.47
N GLN A 164 -5.80 20.35 6.06
CA GLN A 164 -5.28 21.06 4.87
C GLN A 164 -5.90 20.54 3.57
N GLN A 165 -6.09 19.23 3.44
CA GLN A 165 -6.75 18.61 2.27
C GLN A 165 -8.21 19.04 2.16
N LEU A 166 -8.95 19.10 3.27
CA LEU A 166 -10.31 19.60 3.32
C LEU A 166 -10.39 21.09 2.97
N ALA A 167 -9.43 21.90 3.42
CA ALA A 167 -9.34 23.32 3.06
C ALA A 167 -9.07 23.51 1.55
N VAL A 168 -8.15 22.74 0.97
CA VAL A 168 -7.89 22.73 -0.49
C VAL A 168 -9.15 22.35 -1.25
N ALA A 169 -9.85 21.29 -0.86
CA ALA A 169 -11.10 20.88 -1.50
C ALA A 169 -12.18 21.96 -1.42
N GLY A 170 -12.25 22.68 -0.30
CA GLY A 170 -13.15 23.85 -0.12
C GLY A 170 -12.82 24.97 -1.11
N LEU A 171 -11.54 25.34 -1.25
CA LEU A 171 -11.10 26.37 -2.18
C LEU A 171 -11.35 25.99 -3.65
N VAL A 172 -11.16 24.72 -4.00
CA VAL A 172 -11.47 24.22 -5.36
C VAL A 172 -12.97 24.32 -5.66
N ARG A 173 -13.84 24.02 -4.69
CA ARG A 173 -15.30 24.23 -4.83
C ARG A 173 -15.67 25.69 -5.02
N LEU A 174 -14.88 26.62 -4.52
CA LEU A 174 -15.04 28.06 -4.71
C LEU A 174 -14.46 28.56 -6.05
N GLY A 175 -13.97 27.63 -6.90
CA GLY A 175 -13.52 27.93 -8.27
C GLY A 175 -12.02 28.20 -8.42
N TYR A 176 -11.22 27.95 -7.41
CA TYR A 176 -9.76 28.10 -7.51
C TYR A 176 -9.12 26.82 -8.08
N LYS A 177 -7.95 26.98 -8.75
CA LYS A 177 -7.20 25.83 -9.22
C LYS A 177 -6.54 25.09 -8.05
N GLU A 178 -6.55 23.77 -8.10
CA GLU A 178 -6.00 22.91 -7.05
C GLU A 178 -4.54 23.23 -6.70
N SER A 179 -3.71 23.51 -7.71
CA SER A 179 -2.30 23.89 -7.52
C SER A 179 -2.10 25.23 -6.80
N GLU A 180 -3.02 26.17 -6.97
CA GLU A 180 -3.01 27.46 -6.29
C GLU A 180 -3.51 27.31 -4.86
N ALA A 181 -4.62 26.59 -4.68
CA ALA A 181 -5.20 26.30 -3.38
C ALA A 181 -4.21 25.56 -2.45
N SER A 182 -3.53 24.53 -2.96
CA SER A 182 -2.51 23.80 -2.21
C SER A 182 -1.35 24.68 -1.75
N ARG A 183 -0.84 25.54 -2.62
CA ARG A 183 0.24 26.48 -2.29
C ARG A 183 -0.15 27.48 -1.21
N TRP A 184 -1.37 28.04 -1.27
CA TRP A 184 -1.84 29.00 -0.29
C TRP A 184 -2.08 28.35 1.07
N VAL A 185 -2.68 27.15 1.09
CA VAL A 185 -2.89 26.39 2.33
C VAL A 185 -1.56 26.04 2.98
N GLU A 186 -0.56 25.63 2.21
CA GLU A 186 0.78 25.34 2.72
C GLU A 186 1.47 26.61 3.28
N GLN A 187 1.31 27.75 2.63
CA GLN A 187 1.88 29.03 3.07
C GLN A 187 1.30 29.48 4.41
N VAL A 188 -0.02 29.38 4.56
CA VAL A 188 -0.73 29.77 5.79
C VAL A 188 -0.44 28.81 6.95
N SER A 189 -0.23 27.52 6.67
CA SER A 189 0.04 26.51 7.69
C SER A 189 1.44 26.62 8.32
N LYS A 190 2.36 27.40 7.75
CA LYS A 190 3.69 27.64 8.34
C LYS A 190 3.67 28.54 9.57
N ASP A 191 2.61 29.32 9.75
CA ASP A 191 2.50 30.30 10.85
C ASP A 191 1.74 29.76 12.10
N GLY A 192 1.31 28.50 12.10
CA GLY A 192 0.63 27.83 13.20
C GLY A 192 -0.38 26.79 12.68
N GLU A 193 -0.59 25.70 13.41
CA GLU A 193 -1.59 24.69 13.02
C GLU A 193 -3.02 25.16 13.32
N PRO A 194 -3.82 25.55 12.33
CA PRO A 194 -5.24 25.77 12.52
C PRO A 194 -5.95 24.44 12.76
N VAL A 195 -6.84 24.44 13.71
CA VAL A 195 -7.57 23.25 14.20
C VAL A 195 -8.70 22.84 13.25
N GLU A 196 -9.17 23.77 12.39
CA GLU A 196 -10.30 23.52 11.51
C GLU A 196 -10.07 24.00 10.06
N PRO A 197 -10.64 23.27 9.04
CA PRO A 197 -10.49 23.61 7.61
C PRO A 197 -11.01 25.01 7.26
N GLU A 198 -12.07 25.46 7.95
CA GLU A 198 -12.69 26.78 7.73
C GLU A 198 -11.77 27.93 8.14
N GLU A 199 -10.96 27.74 9.17
CA GLU A 199 -9.97 28.74 9.62
C GLU A 199 -8.86 28.87 8.59
N LEU A 200 -8.38 27.77 7.99
CA LEU A 200 -7.42 27.80 6.90
C LEU A 200 -7.94 28.56 5.69
N ILE A 201 -9.17 28.32 5.29
CA ILE A 201 -9.80 29.02 4.16
C ILE A 201 -9.88 30.53 4.45
N ARG A 202 -10.28 30.93 5.65
CA ARG A 202 -10.33 32.34 6.07
C ARG A 202 -8.94 32.99 6.05
N ALA A 203 -7.92 32.27 6.55
CA ALA A 203 -6.56 32.77 6.56
C ALA A 203 -6.00 32.95 5.14
N VAL A 204 -6.30 32.04 4.21
CA VAL A 204 -5.97 32.19 2.78
C VAL A 204 -6.61 33.44 2.18
N PHE A 205 -7.89 33.71 2.48
CA PHE A 205 -8.56 34.94 2.01
C PHE A 205 -7.92 36.22 2.60
N SER A 206 -7.53 36.19 3.90
CA SER A 206 -6.88 37.33 4.55
C SER A 206 -5.49 37.59 3.94
N LEU A 207 -4.74 36.56 3.60
CA LEU A 207 -3.44 36.68 2.96
C LEU A 207 -3.57 37.31 1.56
N ARG A 208 -4.54 36.89 0.78
CA ARG A 208 -4.81 37.45 -0.56
C ARG A 208 -5.29 38.90 -0.53
N SER A 209 -6.09 39.28 0.48
CA SER A 209 -6.53 40.65 0.62
C SER A 209 -5.37 41.63 0.86
N LYS A 210 -4.26 41.14 1.45
CA LYS A 210 -3.04 41.92 1.69
C LYS A 210 -2.11 42.02 0.47
N GLU A 211 -2.23 41.08 -0.49
CA GLU A 211 -1.41 41.07 -1.71
C GLU A 211 -2.01 41.92 -2.86
N ILE A 212 -3.30 42.26 -2.76
CA ILE A 212 -4.04 43.05 -3.80
C ILE A 212 -4.20 44.53 -3.42
N GLY A 213 -3.82 44.94 -2.23
CA GLY A 213 -3.80 46.35 -1.77
C GLY A 213 -2.40 46.89 -1.70
#